data_640b4bdf0c1de2c4fcbb958bcc250db3
#
_entry.id   640b4bdf0c1de2c4fcbb958bcc250db3
#
_cell.length_a   1.000
_cell.length_b   1.000
_cell.length_c   1.000
_cell.angle_alpha   90.00
_cell.angle_beta   90.00
_cell.angle_gamma   90.00
#
_symmetry.space_group_name_H-M   'P 1'
#
loop_
_entity.id
_entity.type
_entity.pdbx_description
1 polymer ?
#
loop_
_entity_poly.entity_id
_entity_poly.type
_entity_poly.pdbx_seq_one_letter_code
_entity_poly.pdbx_strand_id
1 'polypeptide(L)'
;MKQKFDFVKVTLEPEDYELVKEIYRLHKEQANKLFDLSCGIETDEDILDMIKDTISNDIVLMAIDKDTNRYAGCFIFDCINIYNNEIINCGIHLVISKKYWGKDSRIMIRDCYRFIEKNMKHIRRMECNVPANNFGIIKLLKDVGFKIEGTCKDRLVFKNKYGIPTFYNELCYSNLNLKGLLNE
;
A
#
# COMPACT_ATOMS: atom_id res chain seq x y z
N MET A 1 -14.51 -13.40 12.49
CA MET A 1 -13.41 -12.93 13.37
C MET A 1 -13.64 -11.48 13.77
N LYS A 2 -13.24 -11.08 15.00
CA LYS A 2 -13.29 -9.67 15.43
C LYS A 2 -12.25 -8.88 14.61
N GLN A 3 -12.66 -7.73 14.06
CA GLN A 3 -11.77 -6.83 13.34
C GLN A 3 -10.71 -6.25 14.28
N LYS A 4 -9.43 -6.35 13.91
CA LYS A 4 -8.30 -5.86 14.70
C LYS A 4 -7.93 -4.42 14.36
N PHE A 5 -8.10 -4.03 13.10
CA PHE A 5 -7.72 -2.70 12.62
C PHE A 5 -8.96 -1.89 12.23
N ASP A 6 -8.98 -0.61 12.62
CA ASP A 6 -9.87 0.40 12.07
C ASP A 6 -9.15 1.19 10.97
N PHE A 7 -9.93 1.83 10.09
CA PHE A 7 -9.40 2.60 8.98
C PHE A 7 -10.05 3.99 8.96
N VAL A 8 -9.20 5.00 8.78
CA VAL A 8 -9.60 6.39 8.64
C VAL A 8 -9.12 6.89 7.29
N LYS A 9 -10.01 7.51 6.51
CA LYS A 9 -9.62 8.21 5.29
C LYS A 9 -8.82 9.46 5.67
N VAL A 10 -7.68 9.66 5.03
CA VAL A 10 -6.80 10.80 5.28
C VAL A 10 -7.07 11.88 4.24
N THR A 11 -7.10 13.14 4.69
CA THR A 11 -7.25 14.34 3.85
C THR A 11 -6.11 15.31 4.16
N LEU A 12 -6.07 16.45 3.46
CA LEU A 12 -5.16 17.57 3.79
C LEU A 12 -5.80 18.61 4.72
N GLU A 13 -6.96 18.29 5.29
CA GLU A 13 -7.61 19.16 6.26
C GLU A 13 -6.81 19.26 7.57
N PRO A 14 -6.88 20.37 8.32
CA PRO A 14 -6.10 20.57 9.55
C PRO A 14 -6.26 19.47 10.61
N GLU A 15 -7.44 18.86 10.71
CA GLU A 15 -7.71 17.75 11.63
C GLU A 15 -6.91 16.48 11.34
N ASP A 16 -6.48 16.26 10.08
CA ASP A 16 -5.72 15.10 9.67
C ASP A 16 -4.20 15.32 9.70
N TYR A 17 -3.72 16.47 10.17
CA TYR A 17 -2.30 16.82 10.17
C TYR A 17 -1.41 15.78 10.87
N GLU A 18 -1.86 15.21 11.97
CA GLU A 18 -1.10 14.12 12.66
C GLU A 18 -1.09 12.84 11.86
N LEU A 19 -2.13 12.51 11.08
CA LEU A 19 -2.15 11.38 10.16
C LEU A 19 -1.15 11.58 9.02
N VAL A 20 -1.08 12.78 8.45
CA VAL A 20 -0.12 13.13 7.39
C VAL A 20 1.31 12.99 7.89
N LYS A 21 1.63 13.47 9.09
CA LYS A 21 2.93 13.28 9.74
C LYS A 21 3.29 11.80 9.90
N GLU A 22 2.32 10.99 10.29
CA GLU A 22 2.56 9.57 10.50
C GLU A 22 2.79 8.83 9.17
N ILE A 23 2.07 9.20 8.10
CA ILE A 23 2.33 8.70 6.75
C ILE A 23 3.76 9.05 6.33
N TYR A 24 4.18 10.30 6.52
CA TYR A 24 5.55 10.74 6.25
C TYR A 24 6.57 9.89 7.03
N ARG A 25 6.37 9.68 8.33
CA ARG A 25 7.26 8.85 9.15
C ARG A 25 7.38 7.42 8.62
N LEU A 26 6.26 6.80 8.25
CA LEU A 26 6.22 5.45 7.68
C LEU A 26 6.98 5.36 6.35
N HIS A 27 6.81 6.34 5.46
CA HIS A 27 7.52 6.39 4.17
C HIS A 27 9.02 6.61 4.39
N LYS A 28 9.40 7.54 5.25
CA LYS A 28 10.81 7.82 5.59
C LYS A 28 11.52 6.59 6.17
N GLU A 29 10.87 5.85 7.07
CA GLU A 29 11.43 4.60 7.65
C GLU A 29 11.72 3.52 6.60
N GLN A 30 11.08 3.57 5.46
CA GLN A 30 11.13 2.56 4.42
C GLN A 30 11.59 3.08 3.06
N ALA A 31 12.03 4.34 2.99
CA ALA A 31 12.36 5.03 1.74
C ALA A 31 13.28 4.21 0.81
N ASN A 32 14.33 3.59 1.35
CA ASN A 32 15.26 2.74 0.59
C ASN A 32 14.64 1.48 -0.04
N LYS A 33 13.37 1.17 0.29
CA LYS A 33 12.63 0.01 -0.23
C LYS A 33 11.42 0.39 -1.05
N LEU A 34 10.89 1.61 -0.84
CA LEU A 34 9.69 2.11 -1.49
C LEU A 34 10.03 2.85 -2.79
N PHE A 35 11.13 3.63 -2.78
CA PHE A 35 11.48 4.48 -3.90
C PHE A 35 12.69 3.91 -4.62
N ASP A 36 12.55 3.69 -5.92
CA ASP A 36 13.70 3.43 -6.76
C ASP A 36 14.36 4.74 -7.19
N LEU A 37 15.54 4.65 -7.78
CA LEU A 37 16.30 5.83 -8.17
C LEU A 37 15.65 6.63 -9.33
N SER A 38 14.70 6.03 -10.04
CA SER A 38 13.99 6.71 -11.14
C SER A 38 12.85 7.61 -10.65
N CYS A 39 12.41 7.47 -9.40
CA CYS A 39 11.34 8.28 -8.82
C CYS A 39 11.75 9.73 -8.53
N GLY A 40 13.06 10.05 -8.54
CA GLY A 40 13.54 11.40 -8.23
C GLY A 40 13.32 11.85 -6.79
N ILE A 41 13.03 10.91 -5.87
CA ILE A 41 12.79 11.18 -4.45
C ILE A 41 14.10 11.01 -3.69
N GLU A 42 14.77 12.11 -3.41
CA GLU A 42 16.09 12.14 -2.77
C GLU A 42 16.09 12.82 -1.40
N THR A 43 15.15 13.73 -1.16
CA THR A 43 15.07 14.55 0.05
C THR A 43 13.81 14.26 0.88
N ASP A 44 13.81 14.74 2.12
CA ASP A 44 12.65 14.71 2.99
C ASP A 44 11.49 15.57 2.43
N GLU A 45 11.80 16.63 1.72
CA GLU A 45 10.84 17.52 1.06
C GLU A 45 10.15 16.81 -0.10
N ASP A 46 10.90 16.07 -0.93
CA ASP A 46 10.33 15.25 -2.01
C ASP A 46 9.34 14.23 -1.48
N ILE A 47 9.66 13.58 -0.35
CA ILE A 47 8.74 12.62 0.31
C ILE A 47 7.46 13.32 0.74
N LEU A 48 7.57 14.50 1.35
CA LEU A 48 6.41 15.24 1.84
C LEU A 48 5.53 15.72 0.69
N ASP A 49 6.11 16.21 -0.39
CA ASP A 49 5.37 16.69 -1.55
C ASP A 49 4.69 15.54 -2.30
N MET A 50 5.37 14.39 -2.45
CA MET A 50 4.75 13.17 -2.97
C MET A 50 3.55 12.74 -2.12
N ILE A 51 3.64 12.78 -0.78
CA ILE A 51 2.53 12.41 0.11
C ILE A 51 1.35 13.37 -0.05
N LYS A 52 1.59 14.68 -0.12
CA LYS A 52 0.53 15.67 -0.34
C LYS A 52 -0.17 15.47 -1.68
N ASP A 53 0.62 15.24 -2.75
CA ASP A 53 0.07 14.94 -4.07
C ASP A 53 -0.77 13.66 -4.07
N THR A 54 -0.27 12.59 -3.45
CA THR A 54 -0.98 11.33 -3.26
C THR A 54 -2.31 11.53 -2.51
N ILE A 55 -2.31 12.25 -1.39
CA ILE A 55 -3.55 12.50 -0.62
C ILE A 55 -4.56 13.34 -1.42
N SER A 56 -4.08 14.25 -2.29
CA SER A 56 -4.92 15.10 -3.12
C SER A 56 -5.60 14.35 -4.27
N ASN A 57 -4.93 13.34 -4.83
CA ASN A 57 -5.35 12.67 -6.07
C ASN A 57 -5.91 11.27 -5.83
N ASP A 58 -5.55 10.62 -4.72
CA ASP A 58 -5.83 9.22 -4.45
C ASP A 58 -6.68 9.02 -3.18
N ILE A 59 -7.11 7.78 -2.96
CA ILE A 59 -7.74 7.43 -1.70
C ILE A 59 -6.67 6.88 -0.75
N VAL A 60 -6.42 7.60 0.33
CA VAL A 60 -5.46 7.19 1.37
C VAL A 60 -6.20 6.80 2.64
N LEU A 61 -5.93 5.58 3.12
CA LEU A 61 -6.48 5.06 4.38
C LEU A 61 -5.35 4.81 5.37
N MET A 62 -5.47 5.35 6.59
CA MET A 62 -4.61 5.02 7.72
C MET A 62 -5.23 3.88 8.53
N ALA A 63 -4.44 2.82 8.76
CA ALA A 63 -4.80 1.70 9.61
C ALA A 63 -4.42 1.98 11.08
N ILE A 64 -5.37 1.79 11.99
CA ILE A 64 -5.20 1.99 13.43
C ILE A 64 -5.44 0.67 14.15
N ASP A 65 -4.48 0.22 14.94
CA ASP A 65 -4.60 -0.96 15.80
C ASP A 65 -5.55 -0.64 16.96
N LYS A 66 -6.69 -1.33 17.04
CA LYS A 66 -7.76 -1.09 18.04
C LYS A 66 -7.33 -1.36 19.47
N ASP A 67 -6.42 -2.31 19.66
CA ASP A 67 -5.98 -2.70 21.00
C ASP A 67 -4.99 -1.69 21.60
N THR A 68 -4.19 -1.04 20.74
CA THR A 68 -3.13 -0.12 21.19
C THR A 68 -3.37 1.33 20.82
N ASN A 69 -4.37 1.62 20.01
CA ASN A 69 -4.66 2.93 19.39
C ASN A 69 -3.44 3.54 18.70
N ARG A 70 -2.63 2.69 18.02
CA ARG A 70 -1.43 3.12 17.30
C ARG A 70 -1.62 2.98 15.79
N TYR A 71 -1.00 3.88 15.06
CA TYR A 71 -0.92 3.80 13.61
C TYR A 71 -0.08 2.61 13.18
N ALA A 72 -0.63 1.79 12.30
CA ALA A 72 -0.06 0.51 11.91
C ALA A 72 0.46 0.49 10.47
N GLY A 73 -0.10 1.31 9.60
CA GLY A 73 0.30 1.44 8.21
C GLY A 73 -0.67 2.29 7.43
N CYS A 74 -0.32 2.59 6.18
CA CYS A 74 -1.22 3.25 5.25
C CYS A 74 -1.44 2.42 3.99
N PHE A 75 -2.61 2.61 3.39
CA PHE A 75 -3.07 2.00 2.15
C PHE A 75 -3.43 3.13 1.19
N ILE A 76 -2.85 3.11 0.01
CA ILE A 76 -3.10 4.10 -1.04
C ILE A 76 -3.75 3.36 -2.20
N PHE A 77 -4.88 3.88 -2.68
CA PHE A 77 -5.60 3.36 -3.84
C PHE A 77 -5.54 4.40 -4.94
N ASP A 78 -4.76 4.10 -5.96
CA ASP A 78 -4.53 4.96 -7.12
C ASP A 78 -5.13 4.40 -8.41
N CYS A 79 -4.96 5.10 -9.52
CA CYS A 79 -5.38 4.66 -10.84
C CYS A 79 -6.82 4.12 -10.88
N ILE A 80 -7.75 4.78 -10.14
CA ILE A 80 -9.10 4.28 -9.92
C ILE A 80 -9.93 4.47 -11.19
N ASN A 81 -10.34 3.35 -11.83
CA ASN A 81 -11.23 3.35 -12.95
C ASN A 81 -12.66 3.00 -12.53
N ILE A 82 -13.60 3.90 -12.80
CA ILE A 82 -15.01 3.75 -12.42
C ILE A 82 -15.87 3.55 -13.67
N TYR A 83 -16.73 2.53 -13.64
CA TYR A 83 -17.76 2.29 -14.65
C TYR A 83 -19.06 1.84 -13.97
N ASN A 84 -20.20 2.40 -14.38
CA ASN A 84 -21.52 2.11 -13.79
C ASN A 84 -21.53 2.14 -12.24
N ASN A 85 -20.86 3.13 -11.66
CA ASN A 85 -20.75 3.32 -10.21
C ASN A 85 -19.97 2.22 -9.46
N GLU A 86 -19.24 1.34 -10.16
CA GLU A 86 -18.32 0.34 -9.61
C GLU A 86 -16.86 0.75 -9.89
N ILE A 87 -15.94 0.42 -8.98
CA ILE A 87 -14.51 0.50 -9.26
C ILE A 87 -14.11 -0.78 -10.01
N ILE A 88 -13.80 -0.63 -11.30
CA ILE A 88 -13.45 -1.77 -12.15
C ILE A 88 -12.06 -2.27 -11.82
N ASN A 89 -11.10 -1.35 -11.68
CA ASN A 89 -9.74 -1.65 -11.21
C ASN A 89 -9.18 -0.47 -10.43
N CYS A 90 -8.25 -0.74 -9.54
CA CYS A 90 -7.40 0.25 -8.89
C CYS A 90 -6.02 -0.36 -8.58
N GLY A 91 -5.00 0.49 -8.56
CA GLY A 91 -3.73 0.16 -7.96
C GLY A 91 -3.83 0.16 -6.43
N ILE A 92 -2.97 -0.59 -5.76
CA ILE A 92 -2.83 -0.55 -4.30
C ILE A 92 -1.35 -0.48 -3.90
N HIS A 93 -1.03 0.51 -3.06
CA HIS A 93 0.26 0.63 -2.41
C HIS A 93 0.11 0.47 -0.90
N LEU A 94 1.08 -0.20 -0.28
CA LEU A 94 1.05 -0.54 1.14
C LEU A 94 2.34 -0.08 1.81
N VAL A 95 2.22 0.71 2.87
CA VAL A 95 3.34 1.03 3.75
C VAL A 95 2.97 0.62 5.17
N ILE A 96 3.47 -0.52 5.60
CA ILE A 96 3.14 -1.13 6.90
C ILE A 96 4.33 -1.00 7.84
N SER A 97 4.10 -0.46 9.05
CA SER A 97 5.12 -0.37 10.10
C SER A 97 5.71 -1.74 10.40
N LYS A 98 7.03 -1.82 10.55
CA LYS A 98 7.77 -3.07 10.79
C LYS A 98 7.22 -3.89 11.95
N LYS A 99 6.68 -3.22 12.98
CA LYS A 99 6.05 -3.86 14.14
C LYS A 99 4.89 -4.80 13.76
N TYR A 100 4.19 -4.51 12.66
CA TYR A 100 3.01 -5.26 12.21
C TYR A 100 3.29 -6.19 11.03
N TRP A 101 4.55 -6.47 10.72
CA TRP A 101 4.88 -7.43 9.68
C TRP A 101 4.50 -8.86 10.07
N GLY A 102 4.27 -9.72 9.07
CA GLY A 102 3.91 -11.13 9.26
C GLY A 102 2.41 -11.35 9.43
N LYS A 103 1.96 -11.93 10.55
CA LYS A 103 0.56 -12.27 10.77
C LYS A 103 -0.36 -11.04 10.77
N ASP A 104 0.09 -9.96 11.41
CA ASP A 104 -0.71 -8.75 11.54
C ASP A 104 -0.93 -8.03 10.21
N SER A 105 0.07 -8.02 9.32
CA SER A 105 -0.12 -7.44 7.98
C SER A 105 -1.19 -8.16 7.16
N ARG A 106 -1.31 -9.48 7.27
CA ARG A 106 -2.40 -10.25 6.63
C ARG A 106 -3.77 -9.89 7.19
N ILE A 107 -3.87 -9.78 8.51
CA ILE A 107 -5.11 -9.35 9.17
C ILE A 107 -5.47 -7.93 8.73
N MET A 108 -4.49 -7.03 8.69
CA MET A 108 -4.68 -5.63 8.29
C MET A 108 -5.23 -5.52 6.87
N ILE A 109 -4.68 -6.27 5.90
CA ILE A 109 -5.19 -6.28 4.52
C ILE A 109 -6.63 -6.80 4.47
N ARG A 110 -6.95 -7.88 5.18
CA ARG A 110 -8.32 -8.40 5.25
C ARG A 110 -9.29 -7.41 5.88
N ASP A 111 -8.88 -6.74 6.95
CA ASP A 111 -9.71 -5.72 7.60
C ASP A 111 -9.90 -4.50 6.70
N CYS A 112 -8.86 -4.11 5.93
CA CYS A 112 -8.95 -3.06 4.92
C CYS A 112 -10.00 -3.41 3.84
N TYR A 113 -9.98 -4.63 3.33
CA TYR A 113 -10.98 -5.06 2.35
C TYR A 113 -12.41 -5.02 2.90
N ARG A 114 -12.61 -5.45 4.16
CA ARG A 114 -13.93 -5.33 4.82
C ARG A 114 -14.38 -3.88 4.95
N PHE A 115 -13.44 -2.99 5.29
CA PHE A 115 -13.72 -1.56 5.36
C PHE A 115 -14.15 -1.00 4.00
N ILE A 116 -13.43 -1.35 2.93
CA ILE A 116 -13.72 -0.91 1.56
C ILE A 116 -15.09 -1.41 1.11
N GLU A 117 -15.38 -2.70 1.27
CA GLU A 117 -16.67 -3.26 0.87
C GLU A 117 -17.85 -2.64 1.62
N LYS A 118 -17.65 -2.25 2.88
CA LYS A 118 -18.69 -1.63 3.69
C LYS A 118 -18.91 -0.15 3.39
N ASN A 119 -17.83 0.59 3.12
CA ASN A 119 -17.86 2.07 3.12
C ASN A 119 -17.57 2.69 1.74
N MET A 120 -17.12 1.89 0.79
CA MET A 120 -16.76 2.35 -0.55
C MET A 120 -17.50 1.53 -1.61
N LYS A 121 -17.22 1.84 -2.87
CA LYS A 121 -17.77 1.10 -4.00
C LYS A 121 -17.14 -0.30 -4.10
N HIS A 122 -17.90 -1.25 -4.64
CA HIS A 122 -17.34 -2.56 -4.96
C HIS A 122 -16.14 -2.44 -5.91
N ILE A 123 -15.02 -3.08 -5.52
CA ILE A 123 -13.80 -3.16 -6.33
C ILE A 123 -13.75 -4.55 -6.97
N ARG A 124 -13.70 -4.58 -8.31
CA ARG A 124 -13.63 -5.85 -9.07
C ARG A 124 -12.21 -6.40 -9.16
N ARG A 125 -11.22 -5.50 -9.29
CA ARG A 125 -9.82 -5.87 -9.47
C ARG A 125 -8.90 -4.90 -8.71
N MET A 126 -7.96 -5.44 -7.96
CA MET A 126 -6.83 -4.71 -7.41
C MET A 126 -5.52 -5.14 -8.07
N GLU A 127 -4.65 -4.18 -8.32
CA GLU A 127 -3.33 -4.39 -8.92
C GLU A 127 -2.24 -3.89 -7.98
N CYS A 128 -1.10 -4.55 -7.98
CA CYS A 128 0.06 -4.16 -7.18
C CYS A 128 1.35 -4.51 -7.91
N ASN A 129 2.27 -3.57 -8.00
CA ASN A 129 3.59 -3.76 -8.57
C ASN A 129 4.63 -3.86 -7.47
N VAL A 130 5.51 -4.85 -7.54
CA VAL A 130 6.45 -5.17 -6.47
C VAL A 130 7.83 -5.49 -7.03
N PRO A 131 8.91 -4.91 -6.46
CA PRO A 131 10.27 -5.34 -6.78
C PRO A 131 10.48 -6.84 -6.53
N ALA A 132 11.07 -7.55 -7.48
CA ALA A 132 11.26 -9.00 -7.41
C ALA A 132 12.14 -9.46 -6.23
N ASN A 133 12.90 -8.55 -5.64
CA ASN A 133 13.72 -8.79 -4.44
C ASN A 133 12.98 -8.51 -3.12
N ASN A 134 11.73 -8.01 -3.15
CA ASN A 134 10.93 -7.78 -1.94
C ASN A 134 10.13 -9.03 -1.53
N PHE A 135 10.86 -10.06 -1.07
CA PHE A 135 10.27 -11.37 -0.72
C PHE A 135 9.18 -11.28 0.36
N GLY A 136 9.28 -10.29 1.26
CA GLY A 136 8.27 -10.08 2.31
C GLY A 136 6.90 -9.71 1.75
N ILE A 137 6.85 -8.73 0.87
CA ILE A 137 5.61 -8.30 0.20
C ILE A 137 5.12 -9.37 -0.78
N ILE A 138 6.03 -10.01 -1.54
CA ILE A 138 5.68 -11.11 -2.45
C ILE A 138 4.94 -12.23 -1.70
N LYS A 139 5.48 -12.65 -0.53
CA LYS A 139 4.82 -13.65 0.31
C LYS A 139 3.47 -13.15 0.82
N LEU A 140 3.41 -11.92 1.32
CA LEU A 140 2.18 -11.31 1.84
C LEU A 140 1.08 -11.27 0.78
N LEU A 141 1.38 -10.82 -0.44
CA LEU A 141 0.42 -10.76 -1.54
C LEU A 141 -0.12 -12.15 -1.91
N LYS A 142 0.77 -13.15 -1.98
CA LYS A 142 0.35 -14.56 -2.22
C LYS A 142 -0.56 -15.07 -1.10
N ASP A 143 -0.21 -14.80 0.17
CA ASP A 143 -0.97 -15.23 1.35
C ASP A 143 -2.37 -14.58 1.40
N VAL A 144 -2.56 -13.43 0.75
CA VAL A 144 -3.86 -12.75 0.65
C VAL A 144 -4.48 -12.85 -0.77
N GLY A 145 -4.08 -13.82 -1.55
CA GLY A 145 -4.77 -14.24 -2.78
C GLY A 145 -4.40 -13.48 -4.05
N PHE A 146 -3.39 -12.61 -4.03
CA PHE A 146 -2.88 -12.01 -5.26
C PHE A 146 -2.10 -13.03 -6.09
N LYS A 147 -2.23 -12.93 -7.41
CA LYS A 147 -1.54 -13.77 -8.40
C LYS A 147 -0.63 -12.93 -9.28
N ILE A 148 0.53 -13.49 -9.65
CA ILE A 148 1.42 -12.88 -10.63
C ILE A 148 0.76 -12.97 -12.01
N GLU A 149 0.69 -11.84 -12.71
CA GLU A 149 0.21 -11.74 -14.08
C GLU A 149 1.33 -11.43 -15.07
N GLY A 150 2.41 -10.82 -14.61
CA GLY A 150 3.52 -10.45 -15.48
C GLY A 150 4.80 -10.10 -14.73
N THR A 151 5.85 -9.91 -15.51
CA THR A 151 7.17 -9.46 -15.03
C THR A 151 7.72 -8.44 -16.02
N CYS A 152 7.98 -7.22 -15.53
CA CYS A 152 8.73 -6.21 -16.27
C CYS A 152 10.22 -6.34 -15.93
N LYS A 153 11.04 -6.65 -16.93
CA LYS A 153 12.49 -6.83 -16.73
C LYS A 153 13.17 -5.48 -16.55
N ASP A 154 14.14 -5.45 -15.63
CA ASP A 154 15.03 -4.31 -15.39
C ASP A 154 14.28 -2.96 -15.23
N ARG A 155 13.10 -3.00 -14.65
CA ARG A 155 12.19 -1.85 -14.53
C ARG A 155 12.58 -0.90 -13.41
N LEU A 156 13.14 -1.42 -12.32
CA LEU A 156 13.42 -0.70 -11.09
C LEU A 156 14.91 -0.63 -10.80
N VAL A 157 15.38 0.48 -10.26
CA VAL A 157 16.79 0.70 -9.93
C VAL A 157 16.94 1.10 -8.46
N PHE A 158 17.55 0.23 -7.65
CA PHE A 158 17.86 0.53 -6.25
C PHE A 158 19.36 0.49 -5.99
N LYS A 159 19.84 1.23 -5.00
CA LYS A 159 21.22 1.07 -4.50
C LYS A 159 21.32 -0.26 -3.72
N ASN A 160 22.29 -1.08 -4.08
CA ASN A 160 22.62 -2.28 -3.30
C ASN A 160 23.32 -1.90 -1.98
N LYS A 161 23.70 -2.90 -1.17
CA LYS A 161 24.38 -2.68 0.12
C LYS A 161 25.74 -1.93 0.03
N TYR A 162 26.30 -1.79 -1.17
CA TYR A 162 27.53 -1.05 -1.43
C TYR A 162 27.28 0.34 -2.06
N GLY A 163 26.02 0.78 -2.15
CA GLY A 163 25.63 2.04 -2.78
C GLY A 163 25.61 2.03 -4.31
N ILE A 164 25.83 0.86 -4.94
CA ILE A 164 25.90 0.73 -6.40
C ILE A 164 24.49 0.55 -6.97
N PRO A 165 24.07 1.35 -7.97
CA PRO A 165 22.78 1.14 -8.64
C PRO A 165 22.71 -0.27 -9.25
N THR A 166 21.61 -0.96 -8.97
CA THR A 166 21.36 -2.33 -9.41
C THR A 166 19.95 -2.42 -9.94
N PHE A 167 19.79 -3.00 -11.13
CA PHE A 167 18.50 -3.18 -11.76
C PHE A 167 17.75 -4.39 -11.18
N TYR A 168 16.45 -4.24 -11.02
CA TYR A 168 15.54 -5.29 -10.53
C TYR A 168 14.32 -5.41 -11.42
N ASN A 169 13.83 -6.63 -11.55
CA ASN A 169 12.55 -6.87 -12.20
C ASN A 169 11.42 -6.37 -11.29
N GLU A 170 10.35 -5.91 -11.92
CA GLU A 170 9.09 -5.59 -11.27
C GLU A 170 8.08 -6.70 -11.55
N LEU A 171 7.44 -7.20 -10.51
CA LEU A 171 6.40 -8.23 -10.61
C LEU A 171 5.03 -7.56 -10.53
N CYS A 172 4.19 -7.80 -11.53
CA CYS A 172 2.82 -7.32 -11.58
C CYS A 172 1.89 -8.36 -10.96
N TYR A 173 1.17 -7.98 -9.92
CA TYR A 173 0.20 -8.82 -9.21
C TYR A 173 -1.20 -8.28 -9.38
N SER A 174 -2.19 -9.17 -9.42
CA SER A 174 -3.60 -8.78 -9.29
C SER A 174 -4.40 -9.73 -8.41
N ASN A 175 -5.53 -9.23 -7.92
CA ASN A 175 -6.57 -10.01 -7.26
C ASN A 175 -7.93 -9.67 -7.85
N LEU A 176 -8.60 -10.68 -8.41
CA LEU A 176 -9.93 -10.60 -9.03
C LEU A 176 -11.05 -11.10 -8.10
N ASN A 177 -10.71 -11.70 -6.96
CA ASN A 177 -11.67 -12.32 -6.06
C ASN A 177 -11.55 -11.80 -4.63
N LEU A 178 -11.81 -10.52 -4.45
CA LEU A 178 -11.79 -9.90 -3.12
C LEU A 178 -12.80 -10.54 -2.16
N LYS A 179 -13.95 -11.02 -2.66
CA LYS A 179 -14.96 -11.70 -1.85
C LYS A 179 -14.47 -13.03 -1.26
N GLY A 180 -13.60 -13.75 -1.97
CA GLY A 180 -13.00 -14.99 -1.46
C GLY A 180 -12.14 -14.78 -0.22
N LEU A 181 -11.50 -13.62 -0.09
CA LEU A 181 -10.66 -13.27 1.05
C LEU A 181 -11.44 -12.99 2.35
N LEU A 182 -12.72 -12.69 2.23
CA LEU A 182 -13.58 -12.36 3.38
C LEU A 182 -14.17 -13.59 4.05
N ASN A 183 -14.15 -14.74 3.37
CA ASN A 183 -14.76 -15.99 3.82
C ASN A 183 -13.78 -16.95 4.53
N GLU A 184 -12.50 -16.61 4.62
CA GLU A 184 -11.47 -17.30 5.40
C GLU A 184 -11.23 -16.64 6.76
#